data_446f0b4f8c7fc0bf2c5367c0376bf945
#
_entry.id   446f0b4f8c7fc0bf2c5367c0376bf945
#
_cell.length_a   1.000
_cell.length_b   1.000
_cell.length_c   1.000
_cell.angle_alpha   90.00
_cell.angle_beta   90.00
_cell.angle_gamma   90.00
#
_symmetry.space_group_name_H-M   'P 1'
#
loop_
_entity.id
_entity.type
_entity.pdbx_description
1 polymer ?
#
loop_
_entity_poly.entity_id
_entity_poly.type
_entity_poly.pdbx_seq_one_letter_code
_entity_poly.pdbx_strand_id
1 'polypeptide(L)'
;MARRASATILFRADNTAKYFNSNGMKKTNIAIFVSGSGSNCENLIRHFSDSPQVVTALVVSNREDAYALVRAERLGVPSVVVKKAQLNDPDYLLPLLSEYDIHFIVLAGFLPLIPSYLIERFPRRIVNLHPALLPKFGGKGMWGHHVHEAVKAAGEKETGMTVHYVSEVCDGGEIIAQFAVPLSPDDTVDDIAAKEHELEMQHFPKVVEQLLTETELK
;
A
#
# COMPACT_ATOMS: atom_id res chain seq x y z
N MET A 1 24.33 -26.61 4.63
CA MET A 1 23.16 -26.28 5.47
C MET A 1 23.08 -24.78 5.59
N ALA A 2 22.30 -24.11 4.74
CA ALA A 2 22.07 -22.68 4.82
C ALA A 2 21.12 -22.40 5.99
N ARG A 3 21.55 -21.59 6.95
CA ARG A 3 20.67 -21.07 8.02
C ARG A 3 19.62 -20.20 7.33
N ARG A 4 18.34 -20.61 7.36
CA ARG A 4 17.22 -19.74 6.99
C ARG A 4 17.30 -18.51 7.89
N ALA A 5 17.49 -17.33 7.28
CA ALA A 5 17.37 -16.09 7.99
C ALA A 5 15.90 -15.96 8.43
N SER A 6 15.66 -16.09 9.73
CA SER A 6 14.31 -15.95 10.30
C SER A 6 13.82 -14.54 10.10
N ALA A 7 12.60 -14.38 9.59
CA ALA A 7 11.94 -13.08 9.54
C ALA A 7 11.81 -12.55 10.97
N THR A 8 12.23 -11.33 11.22
CA THR A 8 11.95 -10.66 12.49
C THR A 8 10.49 -10.21 12.45
N ILE A 9 9.59 -11.10 12.88
CA ILE A 9 8.17 -10.76 13.11
C ILE A 9 8.16 -9.90 14.36
N LEU A 10 7.83 -8.63 14.21
CA LEU A 10 7.84 -7.66 15.30
C LEU A 10 6.60 -7.81 16.20
N PHE A 11 5.49 -8.25 15.60
CA PHE A 11 4.26 -8.53 16.35
C PHE A 11 3.48 -9.65 15.66
N ARG A 12 3.09 -10.67 16.42
CA ARG A 12 2.26 -11.78 15.95
C ARG A 12 0.93 -11.78 16.71
N ALA A 13 -0.17 -11.48 16.03
CA ALA A 13 -1.50 -11.65 16.60
C ALA A 13 -1.96 -13.10 16.38
N ASP A 14 -2.22 -13.82 17.45
CA ASP A 14 -2.82 -15.15 17.38
C ASP A 14 -4.35 -14.99 17.28
N ASN A 15 -4.91 -14.98 16.05
CA ASN A 15 -6.33 -14.70 15.90
C ASN A 15 -6.93 -15.30 14.61
N THR A 16 -7.03 -16.63 14.55
CA THR A 16 -7.65 -17.37 13.43
C THR A 16 -9.12 -16.97 13.19
N ALA A 17 -9.82 -16.50 14.22
CA ALA A 17 -11.23 -16.05 14.10
C ALA A 17 -11.41 -14.80 13.21
N LYS A 18 -10.35 -14.03 12.95
CA LYS A 18 -10.42 -12.84 12.06
C LYS A 18 -10.61 -13.21 10.58
N TYR A 19 -10.26 -14.43 10.17
CA TYR A 19 -10.21 -14.82 8.75
C TYR A 19 -11.53 -15.34 8.19
N PHE A 20 -12.57 -15.49 9.02
CA PHE A 20 -13.90 -15.92 8.60
C PHE A 20 -14.94 -14.89 9.03
N ASN A 21 -15.93 -14.64 8.16
CA ASN A 21 -17.08 -13.80 8.51
C ASN A 21 -18.11 -14.58 9.35
N SER A 22 -19.16 -13.88 9.81
CA SER A 22 -20.25 -14.48 10.60
C SER A 22 -20.99 -15.64 9.90
N ASN A 23 -20.89 -15.71 8.56
CA ASN A 23 -21.49 -16.77 7.75
C ASN A 23 -20.51 -17.91 7.45
N GLY A 24 -19.31 -17.91 8.06
CA GLY A 24 -18.27 -18.92 7.83
C GLY A 24 -17.54 -18.80 6.48
N MET A 25 -17.76 -17.73 5.72
CA MET A 25 -17.03 -17.47 4.47
C MET A 25 -15.66 -16.87 4.76
N LYS A 26 -14.66 -17.29 3.99
CA LYS A 26 -13.29 -16.79 4.10
C LYS A 26 -13.22 -15.34 3.66
N LYS A 27 -12.57 -14.52 4.47
CA LYS A 27 -12.31 -13.11 4.13
C LYS A 27 -11.11 -12.98 3.19
N THR A 28 -11.05 -11.90 2.42
CA THR A 28 -9.88 -11.54 1.63
C THR A 28 -8.80 -10.94 2.52
N ASN A 29 -7.66 -11.60 2.62
CA ASN A 29 -6.52 -11.12 3.38
C ASN A 29 -5.65 -10.19 2.53
N ILE A 30 -5.41 -8.98 3.01
CA ILE A 30 -4.52 -8.03 2.36
C ILE A 30 -3.22 -7.84 3.15
N ALA A 31 -2.12 -7.61 2.42
CA ALA A 31 -0.88 -7.09 2.98
C ALA A 31 -0.71 -5.62 2.58
N ILE A 32 -0.33 -4.77 3.53
CA ILE A 32 -0.01 -3.37 3.25
C ILE A 32 1.49 -3.18 3.32
N PHE A 33 2.09 -2.72 2.22
CA PHE A 33 3.53 -2.45 2.13
C PHE A 33 3.79 -0.96 2.33
N VAL A 34 4.77 -0.62 3.18
CA VAL A 34 5.05 0.74 3.64
C VAL A 34 6.54 1.01 3.77
N SER A 35 6.97 2.28 3.73
CA SER A 35 8.37 2.68 4.00
C SER A 35 8.52 3.78 5.05
N GLY A 36 7.45 4.46 5.45
CA GLY A 36 7.53 5.68 6.23
C GLY A 36 6.50 5.83 7.34
N SER A 37 5.86 7.00 7.39
CA SER A 37 4.93 7.41 8.46
C SER A 37 3.71 6.49 8.62
N GLY A 38 3.17 5.97 7.50
CA GLY A 38 2.08 5.00 7.52
C GLY A 38 0.70 5.59 7.79
N SER A 39 0.44 6.86 7.45
CA SER A 39 -0.89 7.48 7.56
C SER A 39 -1.94 6.71 6.75
N ASN A 40 -1.65 6.41 5.49
CA ASN A 40 -2.51 5.58 4.64
C ASN A 40 -2.63 4.13 5.12
N CYS A 41 -1.55 3.56 5.66
CA CYS A 41 -1.59 2.24 6.28
C CYS A 41 -2.56 2.20 7.47
N GLU A 42 -2.47 3.16 8.39
CA GLU A 42 -3.41 3.29 9.52
C GLU A 42 -4.84 3.49 9.03
N ASN A 43 -5.04 4.34 8.03
CA ASN A 43 -6.37 4.62 7.46
C ASN A 43 -7.00 3.34 6.89
N LEU A 44 -6.25 2.55 6.11
CA LEU A 44 -6.70 1.26 5.59
C LEU A 44 -7.01 0.25 6.70
N ILE A 45 -6.15 0.13 7.72
CA ILE A 45 -6.38 -0.78 8.85
C ILE A 45 -7.69 -0.41 9.57
N ARG A 46 -7.91 0.88 9.85
CA ARG A 46 -9.13 1.37 10.50
C ARG A 46 -10.37 1.16 9.63
N HIS A 47 -10.26 1.41 8.33
CA HIS A 47 -11.36 1.22 7.38
C HIS A 47 -11.83 -0.24 7.33
N PHE A 48 -10.89 -1.18 7.38
CA PHE A 48 -11.21 -2.62 7.32
C PHE A 48 -11.37 -3.29 8.68
N SER A 49 -11.27 -2.56 9.81
CA SER A 49 -11.35 -3.15 11.16
C SER A 49 -12.59 -3.98 11.40
N ASP A 50 -13.72 -3.50 10.93
CA ASP A 50 -15.04 -4.15 11.08
C ASP A 50 -15.57 -4.74 9.76
N SER A 51 -14.71 -4.83 8.74
CA SER A 51 -15.14 -5.37 7.44
C SER A 51 -15.55 -6.84 7.54
N PRO A 52 -16.71 -7.22 7.00
CA PRO A 52 -17.12 -8.61 6.93
C PRO A 52 -16.37 -9.41 5.86
N GLN A 53 -15.71 -8.74 4.91
CA GLN A 53 -15.11 -9.36 3.73
C GLN A 53 -13.59 -9.25 3.68
N VAL A 54 -12.99 -8.24 4.33
CA VAL A 54 -11.55 -7.93 4.21
C VAL A 54 -10.87 -7.96 5.57
N VAL A 55 -9.64 -8.47 5.60
CA VAL A 55 -8.74 -8.42 6.77
C VAL A 55 -7.40 -7.83 6.36
N THR A 56 -6.94 -6.80 7.06
CA THR A 56 -5.53 -6.43 7.01
C THR A 56 -4.73 -7.46 7.81
N ALA A 57 -4.18 -8.46 7.12
CA ALA A 57 -3.52 -9.60 7.75
C ALA A 57 -2.04 -9.34 8.08
N LEU A 58 -1.38 -8.45 7.31
CA LEU A 58 0.05 -8.18 7.47
C LEU A 58 0.40 -6.75 7.05
N VAL A 59 1.28 -6.11 7.80
CA VAL A 59 2.00 -4.90 7.38
C VAL A 59 3.46 -5.27 7.12
N VAL A 60 3.95 -4.94 5.92
CA VAL A 60 5.34 -5.19 5.50
C VAL A 60 6.07 -3.86 5.35
N SER A 61 7.19 -3.69 6.03
CA SER A 61 8.06 -2.51 5.84
C SER A 61 9.45 -2.93 5.38
N ASN A 62 10.07 -2.12 4.50
CA ASN A 62 11.47 -2.29 4.14
C ASN A 62 12.42 -1.60 5.14
N ARG A 63 11.88 -0.87 6.13
CA ARG A 63 12.63 -0.10 7.14
C ARG A 63 12.19 -0.49 8.54
N GLU A 64 13.17 -0.66 9.44
CA GLU A 64 12.93 -0.96 10.86
C GLU A 64 12.38 0.25 11.63
N ASP A 65 12.76 1.45 11.20
CA ASP A 65 12.39 2.72 11.80
C ASP A 65 11.09 3.32 11.24
N ALA A 66 10.37 2.59 10.37
CA ALA A 66 9.09 3.04 9.83
C ALA A 66 8.03 3.18 10.92
N TYR A 67 7.49 4.39 11.10
CA TYR A 67 6.45 4.63 12.12
C TYR A 67 5.15 3.85 11.83
N ALA A 68 4.96 3.43 10.59
CA ALA A 68 3.89 2.51 10.20
C ALA A 68 3.86 1.22 11.03
N LEU A 69 5.03 0.70 11.46
CA LEU A 69 5.12 -0.50 12.30
C LEU A 69 4.53 -0.26 13.70
N VAL A 70 4.79 0.93 14.27
CA VAL A 70 4.19 1.35 15.57
C VAL A 70 2.68 1.48 15.44
N ARG A 71 2.17 2.00 14.30
CA ARG A 71 0.73 2.11 14.04
C ARG A 71 0.09 0.73 13.93
N ALA A 72 0.72 -0.19 13.18
CA ALA A 72 0.25 -1.57 13.02
C ALA A 72 0.15 -2.29 14.37
N GLU A 73 1.18 -2.19 15.21
CA GLU A 73 1.19 -2.77 16.56
C GLU A 73 0.06 -2.23 17.43
N ARG A 74 -0.13 -0.91 17.47
CA ARG A 74 -1.22 -0.26 18.24
C ARG A 74 -2.61 -0.70 17.77
N LEU A 75 -2.75 -1.07 16.50
CA LEU A 75 -4.00 -1.53 15.91
C LEU A 75 -4.14 -3.06 15.90
N GLY A 76 -3.18 -3.78 16.51
CA GLY A 76 -3.20 -5.23 16.63
C GLY A 76 -3.04 -5.97 15.29
N VAL A 77 -2.34 -5.36 14.31
CA VAL A 77 -2.04 -5.97 13.02
C VAL A 77 -0.60 -6.49 13.03
N PRO A 78 -0.36 -7.77 12.65
CA PRO A 78 0.99 -8.33 12.51
C PRO A 78 1.85 -7.48 11.58
N SER A 79 3.13 -7.33 11.91
CA SER A 79 4.05 -6.58 11.06
C SER A 79 5.42 -7.24 10.96
N VAL A 80 6.09 -7.03 9.83
CA VAL A 80 7.39 -7.62 9.53
C VAL A 80 8.27 -6.62 8.77
N VAL A 81 9.57 -6.68 9.03
CA VAL A 81 10.57 -5.96 8.23
C VAL A 81 11.15 -6.89 7.18
N VAL A 82 11.04 -6.48 5.91
CA VAL A 82 11.57 -7.20 4.74
C VAL A 82 12.61 -6.32 4.07
N LYS A 83 13.88 -6.64 4.26
CA LYS A 83 15.00 -5.89 3.67
C LYS A 83 15.08 -6.15 2.16
N LYS A 84 15.80 -5.29 1.44
CA LYS A 84 15.94 -5.37 -0.03
C LYS A 84 16.35 -6.78 -0.52
N ALA A 85 17.28 -7.44 0.16
CA ALA A 85 17.69 -8.80 -0.22
C ALA A 85 16.53 -9.79 -0.11
N GLN A 86 15.75 -9.70 0.97
CA GLN A 86 14.59 -10.55 1.23
C GLN A 86 13.41 -10.23 0.28
N LEU A 87 13.22 -8.94 -0.06
CA LEU A 87 12.21 -8.53 -1.06
C LEU A 87 12.49 -9.13 -2.44
N ASN A 88 13.77 -9.29 -2.80
CA ASN A 88 14.18 -9.86 -4.08
C ASN A 88 14.39 -11.38 -4.05
N ASP A 89 14.07 -12.03 -2.95
CA ASP A 89 14.18 -13.48 -2.78
C ASP A 89 12.77 -14.11 -2.75
N PRO A 90 12.33 -14.77 -3.85
CA PRO A 90 11.03 -15.43 -3.90
C PRO A 90 10.90 -16.55 -2.88
N ASP A 91 11.99 -17.25 -2.54
CA ASP A 91 11.98 -18.34 -1.58
C ASP A 91 11.83 -17.86 -0.13
N TYR A 92 12.03 -16.56 0.10
CA TYR A 92 11.77 -15.91 1.38
C TYR A 92 10.37 -15.27 1.42
N LEU A 93 10.04 -14.42 0.43
CA LEU A 93 8.85 -13.60 0.51
C LEU A 93 7.55 -14.36 0.21
N LEU A 94 7.54 -15.26 -0.77
CA LEU A 94 6.33 -16.02 -1.11
C LEU A 94 5.85 -16.93 0.03
N PRO A 95 6.72 -17.70 0.74
CA PRO A 95 6.31 -18.44 1.92
C PRO A 95 5.77 -17.55 3.05
N LEU A 96 6.38 -16.38 3.28
CA LEU A 96 5.91 -15.42 4.27
C LEU A 96 4.48 -14.92 3.94
N LEU A 97 4.23 -14.51 2.70
CA LEU A 97 2.89 -14.08 2.27
C LEU A 97 1.87 -15.22 2.33
N SER A 98 2.30 -16.44 2.04
CA SER A 98 1.47 -17.64 2.15
C SER A 98 1.13 -17.99 3.60
N GLU A 99 2.04 -17.78 4.56
CA GLU A 99 1.77 -17.99 5.99
C GLU A 99 0.62 -17.12 6.48
N TYR A 100 0.48 -15.88 5.95
CA TYR A 100 -0.62 -14.99 6.26
C TYR A 100 -1.78 -15.09 5.28
N ASP A 101 -1.75 -16.08 4.37
CA ASP A 101 -2.79 -16.33 3.36
C ASP A 101 -3.13 -15.05 2.57
N ILE A 102 -2.11 -14.32 2.12
CA ILE A 102 -2.29 -13.03 1.44
C ILE A 102 -2.84 -13.23 0.03
N HIS A 103 -3.94 -12.53 -0.26
CA HIS A 103 -4.63 -12.56 -1.55
C HIS A 103 -4.38 -11.30 -2.37
N PHE A 104 -4.14 -10.16 -1.72
CA PHE A 104 -4.00 -8.86 -2.35
C PHE A 104 -2.94 -8.01 -1.63
N ILE A 105 -2.19 -7.20 -2.37
CA ILE A 105 -1.12 -6.34 -1.83
C ILE A 105 -1.46 -4.89 -2.14
N VAL A 106 -1.37 -4.04 -1.12
CA VAL A 106 -1.59 -2.59 -1.22
C VAL A 106 -0.30 -1.86 -0.89
N LEU A 107 0.24 -1.11 -1.84
CA LEU A 107 1.40 -0.25 -1.61
C LEU A 107 0.90 1.11 -1.11
N ALA A 108 1.26 1.47 0.11
CA ALA A 108 0.89 2.71 0.78
C ALA A 108 2.16 3.49 1.17
N GLY A 109 2.80 4.09 0.19
CA GLY A 109 4.10 4.74 0.35
C GLY A 109 5.26 3.74 0.51
N PHE A 110 5.27 2.68 -0.29
CA PHE A 110 6.37 1.71 -0.37
C PHE A 110 7.34 2.12 -1.46
N LEU A 111 8.58 2.48 -1.07
CA LEU A 111 9.57 3.08 -1.97
C LEU A 111 10.33 2.09 -2.87
N PRO A 112 10.62 0.83 -2.45
CA PRO A 112 11.28 -0.13 -3.32
C PRO A 112 10.40 -0.54 -4.50
N LEU A 113 11.04 -0.80 -5.65
CA LEU A 113 10.36 -1.41 -6.79
C LEU A 113 9.92 -2.84 -6.44
N ILE A 114 8.74 -3.22 -6.89
CA ILE A 114 8.20 -4.57 -6.72
C ILE A 114 8.89 -5.49 -7.72
N PRO A 115 9.49 -6.61 -7.29
CA PRO A 115 10.13 -7.57 -8.19
C PRO A 115 9.12 -8.23 -9.14
N SER A 116 9.56 -8.54 -10.37
CA SER A 116 8.72 -9.16 -11.42
C SER A 116 8.02 -10.45 -10.95
N TYR A 117 8.74 -11.30 -10.21
CA TYR A 117 8.15 -12.54 -9.68
C TYR A 117 6.93 -12.32 -8.80
N LEU A 118 6.91 -11.19 -8.05
CA LEU A 118 5.79 -10.86 -7.18
C LEU A 118 4.59 -10.35 -8.00
N ILE A 119 4.86 -9.55 -9.06
CA ILE A 119 3.83 -9.10 -10.01
C ILE A 119 3.19 -10.29 -10.73
N GLU A 120 4.02 -11.23 -11.18
CA GLU A 120 3.57 -12.47 -11.82
C GLU A 120 2.75 -13.36 -10.88
N ARG A 121 3.12 -13.43 -9.60
CA ARG A 121 2.40 -14.23 -8.59
C ARG A 121 1.07 -13.62 -8.19
N PHE A 122 0.94 -12.29 -8.26
CA PHE A 122 -0.25 -11.51 -7.89
C PHE A 122 -0.78 -10.68 -9.09
N PRO A 123 -1.15 -11.30 -10.23
CA PRO A 123 -1.59 -10.58 -11.42
C PRO A 123 -2.84 -9.77 -11.10
N ARG A 124 -2.80 -8.44 -11.36
CA ARG A 124 -3.87 -7.48 -11.03
C ARG A 124 -4.32 -7.51 -9.55
N ARG A 125 -3.43 -7.92 -8.64
CA ARG A 125 -3.67 -7.98 -7.19
C ARG A 125 -2.61 -7.23 -6.39
N ILE A 126 -1.86 -6.34 -7.04
CA ILE A 126 -0.98 -5.37 -6.40
C ILE A 126 -1.38 -3.99 -6.90
N VAL A 127 -1.75 -3.10 -5.99
CA VAL A 127 -2.10 -1.72 -6.30
C VAL A 127 -1.17 -0.76 -5.58
N ASN A 128 -0.95 0.39 -6.19
CA ASN A 128 -0.15 1.48 -5.62
C ASN A 128 -0.96 2.77 -5.56
N LEU A 129 -0.74 3.53 -4.50
CA LEU A 129 -1.16 4.90 -4.38
C LEU A 129 0.01 5.81 -4.77
N HIS A 130 -0.20 6.67 -5.77
CA HIS A 130 0.77 7.66 -6.21
C HIS A 130 0.23 9.09 -5.95
N PRO A 131 1.03 9.99 -5.32
CA PRO A 131 0.56 11.31 -4.88
C PRO A 131 0.57 12.37 -5.99
N ALA A 132 0.15 12.01 -7.19
CA ALA A 132 -0.06 12.90 -8.33
C ALA A 132 -1.05 12.33 -9.33
N LEU A 133 -1.44 13.15 -10.32
CA LEU A 133 -2.26 12.76 -11.46
C LEU A 133 -1.35 12.16 -12.55
N LEU A 134 -1.20 10.82 -12.53
CA LEU A 134 -0.46 10.12 -13.57
C LEU A 134 -1.07 10.34 -14.97
N PRO A 135 -0.26 10.33 -16.05
CA PRO A 135 1.17 9.97 -16.11
C PRO A 135 2.12 11.11 -15.72
N LYS A 136 1.64 12.33 -15.44
CA LYS A 136 2.50 13.42 -14.98
C LYS A 136 3.08 13.10 -13.61
N PHE A 137 4.30 13.53 -13.35
CA PHE A 137 4.97 13.41 -12.05
C PHE A 137 5.07 11.97 -11.53
N GLY A 138 5.10 10.97 -12.43
CA GLY A 138 5.35 9.57 -12.12
C GLY A 138 6.75 9.13 -12.48
N GLY A 139 7.11 7.89 -12.11
CA GLY A 139 8.36 7.26 -12.45
C GLY A 139 9.49 7.46 -11.44
N LYS A 140 10.69 7.04 -11.85
CA LYS A 140 11.86 7.01 -10.96
C LYS A 140 12.19 8.38 -10.36
N GLY A 141 12.24 8.46 -9.03
CA GLY A 141 12.56 9.68 -8.29
C GLY A 141 11.33 10.50 -7.89
N MET A 142 10.15 10.18 -8.39
CA MET A 142 8.89 10.85 -8.05
C MET A 142 8.20 10.16 -6.86
N TRP A 143 8.57 10.59 -5.65
CA TRP A 143 8.00 10.06 -4.41
C TRP A 143 8.01 11.12 -3.30
N GLY A 144 7.01 11.08 -2.42
CA GLY A 144 6.90 11.98 -1.28
C GLY A 144 6.94 13.45 -1.69
N HIS A 145 7.70 14.27 -0.97
CA HIS A 145 7.76 15.71 -1.14
C HIS A 145 8.25 16.15 -2.54
N HIS A 146 9.11 15.36 -3.19
CA HIS A 146 9.62 15.66 -4.54
C HIS A 146 8.50 15.76 -5.58
N VAL A 147 7.43 15.01 -5.42
CA VAL A 147 6.27 15.09 -6.32
C VAL A 147 5.60 16.46 -6.20
N HIS A 148 5.37 16.93 -4.98
CA HIS A 148 4.70 18.22 -4.72
C HIS A 148 5.57 19.40 -5.15
N GLU A 149 6.90 19.30 -4.97
CA GLU A 149 7.87 20.27 -5.51
C GLU A 149 7.78 20.34 -7.04
N ALA A 150 7.71 19.18 -7.72
CA ALA A 150 7.60 19.13 -9.17
C ALA A 150 6.27 19.71 -9.67
N VAL A 151 5.14 19.41 -9.00
CA VAL A 151 3.82 19.99 -9.29
C VAL A 151 3.84 21.52 -9.17
N LYS A 152 4.42 22.03 -8.07
CA LYS A 152 4.55 23.49 -7.85
C LYS A 152 5.45 24.14 -8.90
N ALA A 153 6.60 23.52 -9.18
CA ALA A 153 7.56 24.05 -10.18
C ALA A 153 6.97 24.07 -11.59
N ALA A 154 6.09 23.12 -11.93
CA ALA A 154 5.41 23.07 -13.21
C ALA A 154 4.28 24.10 -13.34
N GLY A 155 3.88 24.77 -12.24
CA GLY A 155 2.78 25.73 -12.24
C GLY A 155 1.43 25.08 -12.55
N GLU A 156 1.23 23.83 -12.12
CA GLU A 156 -0.04 23.11 -12.33
C GLU A 156 -1.18 23.82 -11.62
N LYS A 157 -2.37 23.75 -12.21
CA LYS A 157 -3.60 24.35 -11.65
C LYS A 157 -4.39 23.39 -10.77
N GLU A 158 -4.00 22.14 -10.76
CA GLU A 158 -4.57 21.06 -9.95
C GLU A 158 -3.49 20.06 -9.57
N THR A 159 -3.71 19.35 -8.48
CA THR A 159 -2.98 18.15 -8.08
C THR A 159 -3.97 17.04 -7.76
N GLY A 160 -3.48 15.91 -7.34
CA GLY A 160 -4.35 14.80 -6.95
C GLY A 160 -3.61 13.53 -6.66
N MET A 161 -4.37 12.48 -6.53
CA MET A 161 -3.86 11.13 -6.31
C MET A 161 -4.26 10.19 -7.42
N THR A 162 -3.45 9.18 -7.65
CA THR A 162 -3.74 8.08 -8.58
C THR A 162 -3.62 6.74 -7.87
N VAL A 163 -4.65 5.90 -7.98
CA VAL A 163 -4.56 4.49 -7.65
C VAL A 163 -4.41 3.71 -8.95
N HIS A 164 -3.40 2.85 -9.04
CA HIS A 164 -3.10 2.09 -10.26
C HIS A 164 -2.63 0.67 -9.92
N TYR A 165 -2.80 -0.26 -10.85
CA TYR A 165 -2.16 -1.57 -10.74
C TYR A 165 -0.65 -1.44 -10.91
N VAL A 166 0.09 -2.22 -10.13
CA VAL A 166 1.54 -2.28 -10.25
C VAL A 166 1.92 -3.09 -11.49
N SER A 167 2.88 -2.56 -12.25
CA SER A 167 3.49 -3.21 -13.40
C SER A 167 5.02 -3.17 -13.28
N GLU A 168 5.74 -3.75 -14.23
CA GLU A 168 7.20 -3.68 -14.28
C GLU A 168 7.73 -2.27 -14.55
N VAL A 169 6.89 -1.42 -15.13
CA VAL A 169 7.19 0.00 -15.34
C VAL A 169 6.77 0.78 -14.10
N CYS A 170 7.71 1.50 -13.50
CA CYS A 170 7.43 2.34 -12.32
C CYS A 170 6.32 3.34 -12.65
N ASP A 171 5.24 3.33 -11.85
CA ASP A 171 4.03 4.13 -11.99
C ASP A 171 3.34 4.03 -13.38
N GLY A 172 3.70 3.03 -14.19
CA GLY A 172 3.23 2.84 -15.56
C GLY A 172 2.11 1.81 -15.71
N GLY A 173 1.55 1.29 -14.61
CA GLY A 173 0.44 0.35 -14.66
C GLY A 173 -0.90 0.99 -14.98
N GLU A 174 -1.91 0.17 -15.27
CA GLU A 174 -3.27 0.61 -15.57
C GLU A 174 -3.86 1.42 -14.42
N ILE A 175 -4.35 2.61 -14.73
CA ILE A 175 -5.00 3.51 -13.77
C ILE A 175 -6.37 2.96 -13.41
N ILE A 176 -6.64 2.87 -12.10
CA ILE A 176 -7.90 2.41 -11.53
C ILE A 176 -8.80 3.60 -11.21
N ALA A 177 -8.25 4.60 -10.50
CA ALA A 177 -8.97 5.80 -10.11
C ALA A 177 -8.02 6.98 -9.96
N GLN A 178 -8.52 8.18 -10.23
CA GLN A 178 -7.84 9.44 -9.98
C GLN A 178 -8.80 10.42 -9.31
N PHE A 179 -8.28 11.20 -8.38
CA PHE A 179 -9.01 12.25 -7.70
C PHE A 179 -8.17 13.51 -7.73
N ALA A 180 -8.78 14.63 -8.13
CA ALA A 180 -8.10 15.90 -8.33
C ALA A 180 -8.62 16.97 -7.36
N VAL A 181 -7.76 17.92 -7.03
CA VAL A 181 -8.10 19.12 -6.26
C VAL A 181 -7.45 20.35 -6.89
N PRO A 182 -8.15 21.50 -6.99
CA PRO A 182 -7.60 22.71 -7.56
C PRO A 182 -6.51 23.31 -6.65
N LEU A 183 -5.50 23.90 -7.29
CA LEU A 183 -4.41 24.63 -6.64
C LEU A 183 -4.61 26.14 -6.82
N SER A 184 -4.31 26.90 -5.75
CA SER A 184 -4.12 28.34 -5.80
C SER A 184 -2.68 28.65 -6.27
N PRO A 185 -2.47 29.76 -7.00
CA PRO A 185 -1.12 30.23 -7.30
C PRO A 185 -0.24 30.47 -6.05
N ASP A 186 -0.88 30.78 -4.92
CA ASP A 186 -0.23 31.04 -3.64
C ASP A 186 0.04 29.76 -2.82
N ASP A 187 -0.50 28.61 -3.21
CA ASP A 187 -0.26 27.36 -2.50
C ASP A 187 1.25 27.05 -2.42
N THR A 188 1.73 26.85 -1.23
CA THR A 188 3.09 26.32 -0.99
C THR A 188 3.18 24.84 -1.34
N VAL A 189 4.39 24.28 -1.34
CA VAL A 189 4.59 22.84 -1.52
C VAL A 189 3.90 22.04 -0.41
N ASP A 190 3.92 22.56 0.82
CA ASP A 190 3.24 21.93 1.96
C ASP A 190 1.71 22.01 1.84
N ASP A 191 1.16 23.10 1.29
CA ASP A 191 -0.28 23.20 1.01
C ASP A 191 -0.70 22.18 -0.07
N ILE A 192 0.12 22.00 -1.10
CA ILE A 192 -0.11 20.98 -2.14
C ILE A 192 -0.11 19.58 -1.52
N ALA A 193 0.89 19.28 -0.68
CA ALA A 193 0.99 18.00 0.01
C ALA A 193 -0.22 17.76 0.94
N ALA A 194 -0.67 18.78 1.65
CA ALA A 194 -1.82 18.69 2.55
C ALA A 194 -3.12 18.40 1.77
N LYS A 195 -3.36 19.12 0.67
CA LYS A 195 -4.54 18.91 -0.20
C LYS A 195 -4.55 17.52 -0.81
N GLU A 196 -3.41 17.05 -1.28
CA GLU A 196 -3.28 15.71 -1.85
C GLU A 196 -3.51 14.64 -0.78
N HIS A 197 -2.91 14.81 0.41
CA HIS A 197 -3.10 13.88 1.53
C HIS A 197 -4.56 13.79 1.98
N GLU A 198 -5.31 14.86 1.93
CA GLU A 198 -6.75 14.85 2.20
C GLU A 198 -7.52 13.93 1.23
N LEU A 199 -7.19 14.00 -0.08
CA LEU A 199 -7.76 13.10 -1.08
C LEU A 199 -7.41 11.63 -0.79
N GLU A 200 -6.14 11.34 -0.46
CA GLU A 200 -5.69 10.01 -0.08
C GLU A 200 -6.53 9.46 1.08
N MET A 201 -6.64 10.21 2.17
CA MET A 201 -7.38 9.80 3.37
C MET A 201 -8.86 9.57 3.09
N GLN A 202 -9.46 10.35 2.20
CA GLN A 202 -10.89 10.27 1.87
C GLN A 202 -11.22 9.15 0.89
N HIS A 203 -10.35 8.89 -0.08
CA HIS A 203 -10.69 8.06 -1.24
C HIS A 203 -9.97 6.72 -1.30
N PHE A 204 -8.70 6.64 -0.88
CA PHE A 204 -7.90 5.44 -1.08
C PHE A 204 -8.51 4.17 -0.46
N PRO A 205 -8.99 4.16 0.80
CA PRO A 205 -9.59 2.96 1.37
C PRO A 205 -10.83 2.49 0.61
N LYS A 206 -11.65 3.42 0.12
CA LYS A 206 -12.86 3.12 -0.65
C LYS A 206 -12.54 2.50 -2.01
N VAL A 207 -11.49 3.00 -2.70
CA VAL A 207 -11.03 2.41 -3.96
C VAL A 207 -10.53 0.98 -3.74
N VAL A 208 -9.74 0.74 -2.69
CA VAL A 208 -9.27 -0.60 -2.35
C VAL A 208 -10.45 -1.53 -2.01
N GLU A 209 -11.42 -1.07 -1.23
CA GLU A 209 -12.61 -1.84 -0.88
C GLU A 209 -13.41 -2.24 -2.14
N GLN A 210 -13.63 -1.30 -3.05
CA GLN A 210 -14.34 -1.54 -4.31
C GLN A 210 -13.65 -2.60 -5.17
N LEU A 211 -12.32 -2.52 -5.30
CA LEU A 211 -11.52 -3.52 -6.04
C LEU A 211 -11.64 -4.92 -5.46
N LEU A 212 -11.65 -5.03 -4.12
CA LEU A 212 -11.73 -6.33 -3.44
C LEU A 212 -13.11 -6.95 -3.56
N THR A 213 -14.18 -6.15 -3.57
CA THR A 213 -15.55 -6.64 -3.76
C THR A 213 -15.85 -7.03 -5.22
N GLU A 214 -15.30 -6.30 -6.20
CA GLU A 214 -15.47 -6.63 -7.62
C GLU A 214 -14.70 -7.89 -8.04
N THR A 215 -13.60 -8.22 -7.34
CA THR A 215 -12.77 -9.40 -7.63
C THR A 215 -13.44 -10.70 -7.18
N GLU A 216 -14.33 -10.67 -6.18
CA GLU A 216 -15.11 -11.83 -5.74
C GLU A 216 -16.23 -12.24 -6.73
N LEU A 217 -16.57 -11.38 -7.68
CA LEU A 217 -17.66 -11.60 -8.65
C LEU A 217 -17.19 -12.25 -9.96
N LYS A 218 -15.91 -12.60 -10.09
CA LYS A 218 -15.33 -13.27 -11.26
C LYS A 218 -14.62 -14.56 -10.88
#